data_74276ae74217eab70d494a3e40d48fc1
#
_entry.id   74276ae74217eab70d494a3e40d48fc1
#
_cell.length_a   1.000
_cell.length_b   1.000
_cell.length_c   1.000
_cell.angle_alpha   90.00
_cell.angle_beta   90.00
_cell.angle_gamma   90.00
#
_symmetry.space_group_name_H-M   'P 1'
#
loop_
_entity.id
_entity.type
_entity.pdbx_description
1 polymer ?
#
loop_
_entity_poly.entity_id
_entity_poly.type
_entity_poly.pdbx_seq_one_letter_code
_entity_poly.pdbx_strand_id
1 'polypeptide(L)'
;MASLWLKRISAALALCLTLGVAGCKGGSTSDAETDETGTAQTSETTEESEPSKVGFIFNSDVDSGYTAQLNDQRLRAAEHSDIVTCYIDNVSITDFEGAVKALSAEGCDYIVSASPVYDSSLTSIASKYMNISFIGLGRATNSFNIYAATAQPYQAAYAAGMTAAYNSESEKIGIVADPDMLYATPVVNAAALGMQLVYKDAVMSTAFATKDSEVEAAVNALVDEGCDVIICYTESARTADRCEELGVKYISSLDCAADASSRESLLMYFTTTYENFLLSQYKQIALHTWVSESYTGTTANGCVNISAVQPAAKDGTQDIISALLPKLSNGSAYIFEGQLKDTSGTVRYMKNTAMTSEDIYSMTWYVQGVTVLDNFRQPITDLPTNDFVIKY
;
A
#
# COMPACT_ATOMS: atom_id res chain seq x y z
N MET A 1 -19.45 -42.92 4.23
CA MET A 1 -18.33 -43.46 5.00
C MET A 1 -17.32 -42.33 5.11
N ALA A 2 -17.45 -41.36 5.89
CA ALA A 2 -17.54 -41.16 7.33
C ALA A 2 -16.27 -41.58 8.09
N SER A 3 -15.66 -40.52 8.62
CA SER A 3 -14.92 -40.48 9.87
C SER A 3 -13.69 -41.37 10.03
N LEU A 4 -12.66 -40.69 10.44
CA LEU A 4 -11.59 -41.07 11.35
C LEU A 4 -10.26 -40.47 10.88
N TRP A 5 -10.00 -39.24 11.36
CA TRP A 5 -8.62 -38.79 11.66
C TRP A 5 -8.69 -37.45 12.44
N LEU A 6 -9.34 -37.54 13.59
CA LEU A 6 -9.19 -36.56 14.67
C LEU A 6 -8.83 -37.37 15.91
N LYS A 7 -7.61 -37.22 16.37
CA LYS A 7 -7.09 -37.41 17.73
C LYS A 7 -5.66 -37.96 17.67
N ARG A 8 -4.74 -37.08 17.95
CA ARG A 8 -3.48 -37.33 18.68
C ARG A 8 -2.55 -36.18 18.33
N ILE A 9 -2.45 -35.24 19.27
CA ILE A 9 -1.21 -34.79 19.87
C ILE A 9 -1.63 -33.82 20.99
N SER A 10 -1.73 -34.37 22.19
CA SER A 10 -1.62 -33.64 23.45
C SER A 10 -0.63 -34.42 24.29
N ALA A 11 0.19 -33.67 25.04
CA ALA A 11 1.11 -34.10 26.08
C ALA A 11 2.57 -34.23 25.63
N ALA A 12 3.34 -33.27 26.07
CA ALA A 12 4.57 -33.40 26.86
C ALA A 12 5.39 -32.11 26.70
N LEU A 13 5.51 -31.31 27.75
CA LEU A 13 6.77 -31.16 28.48
C LEU A 13 6.56 -30.23 29.67
N ALA A 14 6.32 -30.83 30.83
CA ALA A 14 6.70 -30.26 32.12
C ALA A 14 7.90 -31.03 32.56
N LEU A 15 9.04 -30.43 32.72
CA LEU A 15 10.16 -30.99 33.45
C LEU A 15 10.77 -29.92 34.33
N CYS A 16 10.36 -29.99 35.60
CA CYS A 16 11.00 -29.32 36.73
C CYS A 16 12.38 -29.91 36.97
N LEU A 17 13.39 -29.08 37.07
CA LEU A 17 14.69 -29.41 37.62
C LEU A 17 14.83 -28.74 38.96
N THR A 18 14.59 -29.53 40.04
CA THR A 18 15.05 -29.26 41.40
C THR A 18 16.43 -29.88 41.55
N LEU A 19 17.41 -29.07 41.83
CA LEU A 19 18.70 -29.55 42.34
C LEU A 19 18.93 -28.94 43.72
N GLY A 20 18.93 -29.81 44.69
CA GLY A 20 19.21 -29.53 46.08
C GLY A 20 20.69 -29.28 46.32
N VAL A 21 20.94 -28.45 47.30
CA VAL A 21 22.26 -28.31 47.92
C VAL A 21 22.17 -28.84 49.35
N ALA A 22 22.94 -29.89 49.59
CA ALA A 22 23.21 -30.39 50.93
C ALA A 22 24.46 -29.73 51.50
N GLY A 23 24.38 -29.18 52.61
CA GLY A 23 24.89 -29.02 53.87
C GLY A 23 26.38 -29.04 54.13
N CYS A 24 26.80 -28.22 55.06
CA CYS A 24 27.65 -28.66 56.19
C CYS A 24 27.70 -27.59 57.26
N LYS A 25 27.60 -28.04 58.39
CA LYS A 25 27.53 -27.76 59.77
C LYS A 25 28.75 -27.06 60.36
N GLY A 26 28.50 -26.25 61.39
CA GLY A 26 29.48 -25.84 62.44
C GLY A 26 29.14 -24.42 62.93
N GLY A 27 28.63 -24.18 63.97
CA GLY A 27 28.69 -24.30 65.36
C GLY A 27 29.01 -22.99 66.08
N SER A 28 28.14 -22.65 67.05
CA SER A 28 28.42 -21.92 68.32
C SER A 28 27.98 -20.44 68.45
N THR A 29 26.86 -20.32 69.18
CA THR A 29 26.57 -19.42 70.37
C THR A 29 27.00 -17.97 70.34
N SER A 30 26.09 -17.02 70.50
CA SER A 30 25.63 -16.30 71.72
C SER A 30 24.89 -15.00 71.37
N ASP A 31 23.74 -14.89 72.05
CA ASP A 31 23.08 -13.71 72.63
C ASP A 31 22.78 -12.43 71.84
N ALA A 32 21.47 -12.19 71.78
CA ALA A 32 20.70 -10.98 72.13
C ALA A 32 21.05 -9.66 71.42
N GLU A 33 20.13 -9.14 70.61
CA GLU A 33 19.26 -8.01 70.95
C GLU A 33 18.34 -7.64 69.77
N THR A 34 17.11 -7.34 70.18
CA THR A 34 16.03 -6.79 69.34
C THR A 34 16.42 -5.48 68.68
N ASP A 35 16.19 -5.36 67.37
CA ASP A 35 15.80 -4.05 66.79
C ASP A 35 14.83 -4.25 65.67
N GLU A 36 13.67 -3.64 65.76
CA GLU A 36 12.64 -3.51 64.76
C GLU A 36 13.14 -2.54 63.68
N THR A 37 13.39 -3.03 62.47
CA THR A 37 13.50 -2.15 61.33
C THR A 37 12.51 -2.59 60.23
N GLY A 38 11.59 -1.69 59.99
CA GLY A 38 10.48 -1.84 59.05
C GLY A 38 10.95 -2.22 57.66
N THR A 39 10.32 -3.25 57.15
CA THR A 39 10.37 -3.60 55.72
C THR A 39 9.71 -2.48 54.96
N ALA A 40 10.51 -1.60 54.37
CA ALA A 40 10.02 -0.71 53.30
C ALA A 40 9.66 -1.59 52.11
N GLN A 41 8.36 -1.82 51.92
CA GLN A 41 7.82 -2.21 50.63
C GLN A 41 8.07 -1.07 49.65
N THR A 42 9.07 -1.21 48.83
CA THR A 42 9.20 -0.41 47.63
C THR A 42 8.04 -0.82 46.73
N SER A 43 6.96 -0.05 46.76
CA SER A 43 5.98 -0.09 45.70
C SER A 43 6.68 0.42 44.44
N GLU A 44 7.10 -0.47 43.57
CA GLU A 44 7.36 -0.13 42.19
C GLU A 44 6.01 0.36 41.62
N THR A 45 5.82 1.66 41.62
CA THR A 45 4.84 2.32 40.78
C THR A 45 5.36 2.08 39.36
N THR A 46 4.81 1.11 38.66
CA THR A 46 4.88 1.03 37.24
C THR A 46 4.20 2.34 36.76
N GLU A 47 5.00 3.34 36.40
CA GLU A 47 4.51 4.45 35.61
C GLU A 47 4.00 3.80 34.31
N GLU A 48 2.69 3.74 34.12
CA GLU A 48 2.10 3.46 32.81
C GLU A 48 2.63 4.56 31.89
N SER A 49 3.59 4.22 31.05
CA SER A 49 4.06 5.14 30.02
C SER A 49 2.89 5.47 29.08
N GLU A 50 2.69 6.74 28.82
CA GLU A 50 1.68 7.15 27.83
C GLU A 50 1.92 6.39 26.51
N PRO A 51 0.84 5.95 25.81
CA PRO A 51 0.97 5.24 24.55
C PRO A 51 1.69 6.10 23.52
N SER A 52 2.57 5.48 22.74
CA SER A 52 3.27 6.18 21.65
C SER A 52 2.30 6.75 20.64
N LYS A 53 2.59 7.96 20.15
CA LYS A 53 1.73 8.67 19.20
C LYS A 53 2.33 8.65 17.79
N VAL A 54 1.51 8.27 16.80
CA VAL A 54 1.88 8.19 15.37
C VAL A 54 1.02 9.16 14.58
N GLY A 55 1.65 10.16 13.95
CA GLY A 55 0.98 11.14 13.10
C GLY A 55 0.99 10.71 11.63
N PHE A 56 -0.09 10.97 10.91
CA PHE A 56 -0.21 10.73 9.47
C PHE A 56 -0.35 12.02 8.71
N ILE A 57 0.29 12.12 7.54
CA ILE A 57 0.15 13.25 6.63
C ILE A 57 -0.37 12.71 5.29
N PHE A 58 -1.61 13.07 4.96
CA PHE A 58 -2.27 12.71 3.71
C PHE A 58 -2.29 13.90 2.74
N ASN A 59 -2.12 13.63 1.45
CA ASN A 59 -2.18 14.65 0.41
C ASN A 59 -3.61 14.97 -0.07
N SER A 60 -4.57 14.12 0.24
CA SER A 60 -5.97 14.22 -0.17
C SER A 60 -6.90 14.08 1.03
N ASP A 61 -8.20 14.29 0.80
CA ASP A 61 -9.26 14.15 1.79
C ASP A 61 -9.39 12.68 2.26
N VAL A 62 -9.46 12.48 3.57
CA VAL A 62 -9.63 11.14 4.17
C VAL A 62 -11.05 10.57 4.04
N ASP A 63 -11.99 11.35 3.53
CA ASP A 63 -13.39 10.94 3.38
C ASP A 63 -13.68 10.33 1.98
N SER A 64 -12.70 10.26 1.08
CA SER A 64 -12.91 9.75 -0.27
C SER A 64 -11.72 8.98 -0.85
N GLY A 65 -12.03 8.08 -1.77
CA GLY A 65 -11.06 7.39 -2.63
C GLY A 65 -10.03 6.53 -1.91
N TYR A 66 -8.82 6.51 -2.44
CA TYR A 66 -7.71 5.73 -1.89
C TYR A 66 -7.29 6.20 -0.49
N THR A 67 -7.30 7.52 -0.28
CA THR A 67 -6.92 8.09 1.03
C THR A 67 -7.88 7.66 2.13
N ALA A 68 -9.19 7.58 1.86
CA ALA A 68 -10.18 7.03 2.79
C ALA A 68 -9.85 5.57 3.15
N GLN A 69 -9.56 4.74 2.14
CA GLN A 69 -9.20 3.34 2.37
C GLN A 69 -7.91 3.18 3.17
N LEU A 70 -6.91 4.02 2.94
CA LEU A 70 -5.67 4.02 3.72
C LEU A 70 -5.89 4.50 5.16
N ASN A 71 -6.77 5.48 5.36
CA ASN A 71 -7.17 5.94 6.70
C ASN A 71 -7.90 4.85 7.48
N ASP A 72 -8.78 4.08 6.84
CA ASP A 72 -9.41 2.91 7.45
C ASP A 72 -8.39 1.84 7.85
N GLN A 73 -7.37 1.60 7.02
CA GLN A 73 -6.28 0.68 7.36
C GLN A 73 -5.47 1.18 8.58
N ARG A 74 -5.22 2.49 8.67
CA ARG A 74 -4.61 3.13 9.85
C ARG A 74 -5.40 2.82 11.12
N LEU A 75 -6.72 3.02 11.07
CA LEU A 75 -7.62 2.80 12.20
C LEU A 75 -7.66 1.32 12.61
N ARG A 76 -7.89 0.40 11.64
CA ARG A 76 -7.91 -1.03 11.93
C ARG A 76 -6.59 -1.55 12.50
N ALA A 77 -5.45 -1.06 11.99
CA ALA A 77 -4.15 -1.40 12.56
C ALA A 77 -3.98 -0.88 14.00
N ALA A 78 -4.52 0.30 14.31
CA ALA A 78 -4.46 0.90 15.63
C ALA A 78 -5.34 0.15 16.65
N GLU A 79 -6.52 -0.34 16.25
CA GLU A 79 -7.41 -1.15 17.11
C GLU A 79 -6.73 -2.41 17.71
N HIS A 80 -5.69 -2.89 17.06
CA HIS A 80 -4.95 -4.10 17.46
C HIS A 80 -3.55 -3.80 18.04
N SER A 81 -3.35 -2.56 18.51
CA SER A 81 -2.07 -2.11 19.06
C SER A 81 -2.27 -1.06 20.17
N ASP A 82 -1.26 -0.88 21.01
CA ASP A 82 -1.24 0.14 22.07
C ASP A 82 -0.67 1.47 21.51
N ILE A 83 -1.23 1.94 20.37
CA ILE A 83 -0.79 3.15 19.67
C ILE A 83 -1.97 4.11 19.54
N VAL A 84 -1.71 5.40 19.80
CA VAL A 84 -2.61 6.49 19.47
C VAL A 84 -2.21 7.06 18.11
N THR A 85 -3.16 7.22 17.20
CA THR A 85 -2.90 7.82 15.89
C THR A 85 -3.67 9.10 15.71
N CYS A 86 -3.06 10.08 15.03
CA CYS A 86 -3.70 11.30 14.58
C CYS A 86 -3.25 11.63 13.13
N TYR A 87 -3.89 12.59 12.49
CA TYR A 87 -3.56 12.91 11.10
C TYR A 87 -3.81 14.37 10.73
N ILE A 88 -3.22 14.75 9.62
CA ILE A 88 -3.52 15.98 8.87
C ILE A 88 -3.74 15.57 7.43
N ASP A 89 -4.85 16.00 6.84
CA ASP A 89 -5.22 15.71 5.45
C ASP A 89 -5.14 16.95 4.55
N ASN A 90 -5.30 16.76 3.23
CA ASN A 90 -5.22 17.80 2.22
C ASN A 90 -3.91 18.63 2.28
N VAL A 91 -2.80 17.99 2.62
CA VAL A 91 -1.49 18.65 2.72
C VAL A 91 -0.81 18.66 1.37
N SER A 92 -0.49 19.86 0.85
CA SER A 92 0.31 19.99 -0.38
C SER A 92 1.77 19.60 -0.16
N ILE A 93 2.51 19.34 -1.25
CA ILE A 93 3.95 19.05 -1.18
C ILE A 93 4.71 20.20 -0.52
N THR A 94 4.31 21.44 -0.79
CA THR A 94 4.96 22.64 -0.25
C THR A 94 4.72 22.82 1.24
N ASP A 95 3.62 22.31 1.77
CA ASP A 95 3.23 22.44 3.17
C ASP A 95 3.63 21.24 4.04
N PHE A 96 4.23 20.21 3.44
CA PHE A 96 4.60 18.98 4.13
C PHE A 96 5.47 19.20 5.37
N GLU A 97 6.50 20.08 5.29
CA GLU A 97 7.35 20.41 6.46
C GLU A 97 6.55 21.09 7.58
N GLY A 98 5.57 21.92 7.23
CA GLY A 98 4.68 22.55 8.20
C GLY A 98 3.81 21.55 8.95
N ALA A 99 3.28 20.54 8.23
CA ALA A 99 2.52 19.45 8.82
C ALA A 99 3.39 18.58 9.75
N VAL A 100 4.62 18.27 9.35
CA VAL A 100 5.60 17.57 10.21
C VAL A 100 5.81 18.35 11.51
N LYS A 101 6.02 19.66 11.42
CA LYS A 101 6.20 20.52 12.60
C LYS A 101 4.98 20.51 13.51
N ALA A 102 3.77 20.54 12.96
CA ALA A 102 2.52 20.52 13.72
C ALA A 102 2.36 19.20 14.48
N LEU A 103 2.56 18.05 13.80
CA LEU A 103 2.48 16.73 14.43
C LEU A 103 3.58 16.51 15.49
N SER A 104 4.79 17.03 15.25
CA SER A 104 5.85 17.00 16.26
C SER A 104 5.50 17.79 17.51
N ALA A 105 4.86 18.95 17.36
CA ALA A 105 4.40 19.76 18.48
C ALA A 105 3.25 19.11 19.25
N GLU A 106 2.46 18.23 18.60
CA GLU A 106 1.41 17.40 19.20
C GLU A 106 1.97 16.21 19.97
N GLY A 107 3.28 15.97 19.90
CA GLY A 107 3.96 14.87 20.57
C GLY A 107 4.03 13.58 19.75
N CYS A 108 3.97 13.66 18.42
CA CYS A 108 4.23 12.51 17.56
C CYS A 108 5.74 12.32 17.40
N ASP A 109 6.26 11.20 17.92
CA ASP A 109 7.65 10.78 17.70
C ASP A 109 7.82 9.96 16.40
N TYR A 110 6.69 9.51 15.83
CA TYR A 110 6.62 8.78 14.58
C TYR A 110 5.65 9.48 13.63
N ILE A 111 6.08 9.70 12.38
CA ILE A 111 5.27 10.35 11.35
C ILE A 111 5.24 9.49 10.09
N VAL A 112 4.04 9.17 9.64
CA VAL A 112 3.79 8.48 8.38
C VAL A 112 3.55 9.51 7.28
N SER A 113 4.45 9.55 6.30
CA SER A 113 4.24 10.22 5.02
C SER A 113 3.35 9.31 4.16
N ALA A 114 2.05 9.59 4.13
CA ALA A 114 1.04 8.67 3.63
C ALA A 114 0.79 8.77 2.11
N SER A 115 1.68 9.44 1.39
CA SER A 115 1.61 9.57 -0.07
C SER A 115 3.01 9.59 -0.71
N PRO A 116 3.17 9.00 -1.90
CA PRO A 116 4.43 9.03 -2.65
C PRO A 116 4.82 10.44 -3.11
N VAL A 117 3.89 11.38 -3.20
CA VAL A 117 4.16 12.77 -3.60
C VAL A 117 5.18 13.48 -2.71
N TYR A 118 5.30 13.05 -1.43
CA TYR A 118 6.24 13.64 -0.48
C TYR A 118 7.66 13.06 -0.57
N ASP A 119 7.88 11.98 -1.34
CA ASP A 119 9.17 11.24 -1.33
C ASP A 119 10.37 12.13 -1.68
N SER A 120 10.21 13.04 -2.62
CA SER A 120 11.28 13.96 -3.04
C SER A 120 11.75 14.91 -1.92
N SER A 121 10.87 15.29 -1.00
CA SER A 121 11.17 16.22 0.11
C SER A 121 11.45 15.49 1.43
N LEU A 122 10.97 14.26 1.61
CA LEU A 122 11.03 13.53 2.87
C LEU A 122 12.46 13.40 3.42
N THR A 123 13.46 13.08 2.59
CA THR A 123 14.85 12.93 3.05
C THR A 123 15.42 14.22 3.63
N SER A 124 15.17 15.35 2.96
CA SER A 124 15.66 16.65 3.42
C SER A 124 14.96 17.11 4.70
N ILE A 125 13.68 16.82 4.83
CA ILE A 125 12.89 17.15 6.02
C ILE A 125 13.28 16.24 7.19
N ALA A 126 13.36 14.93 6.99
CA ALA A 126 13.78 13.99 8.04
C ALA A 126 15.18 14.32 8.62
N SER A 127 16.09 14.85 7.80
CA SER A 127 17.40 15.29 8.26
C SER A 127 17.37 16.50 9.20
N LYS A 128 16.30 17.31 9.18
CA LYS A 128 16.09 18.43 10.10
C LYS A 128 15.43 18.01 11.41
N TYR A 129 14.68 16.89 11.39
CA TYR A 129 13.89 16.36 12.51
C TYR A 129 14.47 15.01 12.98
N MET A 130 15.72 15.04 13.45
CA MET A 130 16.47 13.82 13.82
C MET A 130 15.87 13.04 15.01
N ASN A 131 15.04 13.67 15.79
CA ASN A 131 14.30 13.06 16.92
C ASN A 131 12.98 12.42 16.49
N ILE A 132 12.59 12.54 15.23
CA ILE A 132 11.37 11.93 14.68
C ILE A 132 11.76 10.76 13.79
N SER A 133 11.03 9.66 13.91
CA SER A 133 11.09 8.50 13.03
C SER A 133 10.01 8.60 11.97
N PHE A 134 10.38 8.43 10.72
CA PHE A 134 9.46 8.55 9.58
C PHE A 134 9.17 7.17 8.96
N ILE A 135 7.94 7.00 8.50
CA ILE A 135 7.54 5.88 7.63
C ILE A 135 7.07 6.50 6.32
N GLY A 136 7.80 6.26 5.23
CA GLY A 136 7.47 6.78 3.90
C GLY A 136 6.69 5.75 3.09
N LEU A 137 5.37 5.91 2.94
CA LEU A 137 4.56 5.09 2.04
C LEU A 137 4.78 5.56 0.59
N GLY A 138 5.09 4.63 -0.29
CA GLY A 138 5.47 4.92 -1.68
C GLY A 138 6.96 5.13 -1.89
N ARG A 139 7.76 5.01 -0.85
CA ARG A 139 9.22 5.16 -0.89
C ARG A 139 9.93 3.82 -1.02
N ALA A 140 10.93 3.74 -1.91
CA ALA A 140 11.70 2.51 -2.15
C ALA A 140 12.95 2.37 -1.29
N THR A 141 13.55 3.48 -0.82
CA THR A 141 14.85 3.47 -0.15
C THR A 141 14.77 4.09 1.25
N ASN A 142 15.18 3.34 2.27
CA ASN A 142 15.25 3.82 3.65
C ASN A 142 16.45 4.74 3.87
N SER A 143 16.44 5.41 5.02
CA SER A 143 17.59 6.17 5.52
C SER A 143 17.61 6.11 7.05
N PHE A 144 18.53 6.81 7.71
CA PHE A 144 18.77 6.72 9.15
C PHE A 144 17.49 6.73 10.01
N ASN A 145 16.57 7.66 9.78
CA ASN A 145 15.30 7.78 10.51
C ASN A 145 14.07 7.66 9.61
N ILE A 146 14.19 7.04 8.43
CA ILE A 146 13.09 6.78 7.51
C ILE A 146 12.98 5.29 7.24
N TYR A 147 11.87 4.67 7.62
CA TYR A 147 11.46 3.37 7.12
C TYR A 147 10.86 3.54 5.72
N ALA A 148 11.38 2.85 4.73
CA ALA A 148 10.83 2.90 3.38
C ALA A 148 9.80 1.79 3.19
N ALA A 149 8.57 2.14 2.82
CA ALA A 149 7.53 1.18 2.49
C ALA A 149 6.97 1.48 1.11
N THR A 150 7.16 0.55 0.19
CA THR A 150 6.59 0.64 -1.16
C THR A 150 5.73 -0.57 -1.47
N ALA A 151 5.04 -0.54 -2.61
CA ALA A 151 4.27 -1.66 -3.12
C ALA A 151 4.48 -1.82 -4.63
N GLN A 152 4.06 -2.95 -5.17
CA GLN A 152 4.16 -3.27 -6.60
C GLN A 152 2.77 -3.37 -7.25
N PRO A 153 1.95 -2.29 -7.30
CA PRO A 153 0.62 -2.32 -7.88
C PRO A 153 0.62 -2.71 -9.36
N TYR A 154 1.75 -2.55 -10.05
CA TYR A 154 1.91 -2.98 -11.43
C TYR A 154 1.71 -4.51 -11.61
N GLN A 155 1.86 -5.33 -10.56
CA GLN A 155 1.53 -6.76 -10.61
C GLN A 155 0.03 -6.97 -10.85
N ALA A 156 -0.81 -6.23 -10.13
CA ALA A 156 -2.26 -6.28 -10.31
C ALA A 156 -2.69 -5.58 -11.61
N ALA A 157 -2.04 -4.49 -11.98
CA ALA A 157 -2.30 -3.79 -13.24
C ALA A 157 -2.04 -4.67 -14.47
N TYR A 158 -1.03 -5.55 -14.42
CA TYR A 158 -0.80 -6.54 -15.47
C TYR A 158 -1.98 -7.52 -15.63
N ALA A 159 -2.52 -8.00 -14.51
CA ALA A 159 -3.73 -8.82 -14.51
C ALA A 159 -4.96 -8.02 -15.01
N ALA A 160 -5.06 -6.74 -14.62
CA ALA A 160 -6.11 -5.84 -15.09
C ALA A 160 -6.07 -5.66 -16.61
N GLY A 161 -4.87 -5.46 -17.17
CA GLY A 161 -4.69 -5.37 -18.63
C GLY A 161 -5.13 -6.64 -19.37
N MET A 162 -4.77 -7.83 -18.86
CA MET A 162 -5.24 -9.12 -19.43
C MET A 162 -6.76 -9.23 -19.34
N THR A 163 -7.33 -8.91 -18.17
CA THR A 163 -8.78 -8.94 -17.95
C THR A 163 -9.50 -7.98 -18.88
N ALA A 164 -9.02 -6.74 -19.00
CA ALA A 164 -9.61 -5.73 -19.87
C ALA A 164 -9.61 -6.19 -21.33
N ALA A 165 -8.47 -6.67 -21.84
CA ALA A 165 -8.36 -7.15 -23.20
C ALA A 165 -9.31 -8.32 -23.48
N TYR A 166 -9.34 -9.33 -22.61
CA TYR A 166 -10.20 -10.49 -22.80
C TYR A 166 -11.70 -10.11 -22.81
N ASN A 167 -12.07 -9.06 -22.07
CA ASN A 167 -13.45 -8.59 -21.97
C ASN A 167 -13.83 -7.51 -23.00
N SER A 168 -12.87 -6.93 -23.69
CA SER A 168 -13.11 -5.96 -24.76
C SER A 168 -13.67 -6.65 -26.02
N GLU A 169 -14.44 -5.89 -26.78
CA GLU A 169 -14.93 -6.26 -28.13
C GLU A 169 -14.32 -5.36 -29.19
N SER A 170 -13.96 -4.13 -28.80
CA SER A 170 -13.35 -3.13 -29.67
C SER A 170 -11.83 -3.28 -29.80
N GLU A 171 -11.18 -4.08 -28.94
CA GLU A 171 -9.73 -4.14 -28.75
C GLU A 171 -9.10 -2.77 -28.39
N LYS A 172 -9.93 -1.81 -27.99
CA LYS A 172 -9.53 -0.49 -27.50
C LYS A 172 -9.79 -0.41 -26.01
N ILE A 173 -8.73 -0.35 -25.26
CA ILE A 173 -8.76 -0.31 -23.80
C ILE A 173 -8.28 1.06 -23.33
N GLY A 174 -9.05 1.66 -22.42
CA GLY A 174 -8.70 2.91 -21.77
C GLY A 174 -8.07 2.69 -20.39
N ILE A 175 -7.22 3.62 -19.98
CA ILE A 175 -6.80 3.75 -18.59
C ILE A 175 -6.85 5.22 -18.18
N VAL A 176 -7.58 5.51 -17.08
CA VAL A 176 -7.43 6.77 -16.37
C VAL A 176 -6.44 6.53 -15.27
N ALA A 177 -5.34 7.29 -15.26
CA ALA A 177 -4.30 7.16 -14.27
C ALA A 177 -4.08 8.48 -13.53
N ASP A 178 -3.99 8.42 -12.21
CA ASP A 178 -3.61 9.56 -11.41
C ASP A 178 -2.07 9.59 -11.30
N PRO A 179 -1.41 10.67 -11.77
CA PRO A 179 0.05 10.77 -11.72
C PRO A 179 0.62 10.84 -10.30
N ASP A 180 -0.20 11.20 -9.31
CA ASP A 180 0.17 11.28 -7.91
C ASP A 180 0.09 9.92 -7.19
N MET A 181 -0.54 8.93 -7.81
CA MET A 181 -0.56 7.56 -7.29
C MET A 181 0.79 6.84 -7.49
N LEU A 182 1.00 5.84 -6.64
CA LEU A 182 2.23 5.05 -6.61
C LEU A 182 2.56 4.46 -7.98
N TYR A 183 3.68 4.87 -8.54
CA TYR A 183 4.22 4.31 -9.79
C TYR A 183 3.25 4.30 -10.97
N ALA A 184 2.54 5.42 -11.22
CA ALA A 184 1.56 5.51 -12.32
C ALA A 184 2.12 5.04 -13.67
N THR A 185 3.34 5.46 -14.05
CA THR A 185 3.97 5.03 -15.31
C THR A 185 4.22 3.52 -15.40
N PRO A 186 4.85 2.85 -14.43
CA PRO A 186 4.95 1.39 -14.40
C PRO A 186 3.59 0.66 -14.41
N VAL A 187 2.58 1.22 -13.75
CA VAL A 187 1.21 0.64 -13.73
C VAL A 187 0.59 0.68 -15.11
N VAL A 188 0.63 1.82 -15.80
CA VAL A 188 0.17 1.96 -17.20
C VAL A 188 0.90 0.97 -18.11
N ASN A 189 2.23 0.90 -17.98
CA ASN A 189 3.04 -0.01 -18.79
C ASN A 189 2.71 -1.48 -18.53
N ALA A 190 2.54 -1.88 -17.26
CA ALA A 190 2.18 -3.24 -16.91
C ALA A 190 0.80 -3.63 -17.43
N ALA A 191 -0.18 -2.73 -17.33
CA ALA A 191 -1.51 -2.94 -17.88
C ALA A 191 -1.44 -3.12 -19.40
N ALA A 192 -0.67 -2.28 -20.12
CA ALA A 192 -0.48 -2.40 -21.57
C ALA A 192 0.22 -3.72 -21.96
N LEU A 193 1.23 -4.14 -21.22
CA LEU A 193 1.90 -5.43 -21.45
C LEU A 193 0.96 -6.62 -21.18
N GLY A 194 0.13 -6.56 -20.14
CA GLY A 194 -0.89 -7.57 -19.87
C GLY A 194 -1.94 -7.64 -20.99
N MET A 195 -2.41 -6.50 -21.47
CA MET A 195 -3.32 -6.39 -22.62
C MET A 195 -2.72 -7.03 -23.87
N GLN A 196 -1.45 -6.77 -24.17
CA GLN A 196 -0.75 -7.27 -25.36
C GLN A 196 -0.49 -8.77 -25.34
N LEU A 197 -0.58 -9.43 -24.18
CA LEU A 197 -0.57 -10.90 -24.11
C LEU A 197 -1.85 -11.51 -24.70
N VAL A 198 -2.96 -10.81 -24.63
CA VAL A 198 -4.26 -11.27 -25.17
C VAL A 198 -4.40 -10.83 -26.62
N TYR A 199 -4.16 -9.54 -26.90
CA TYR A 199 -4.21 -8.95 -28.23
C TYR A 199 -2.91 -8.21 -28.52
N LYS A 200 -2.03 -8.83 -29.30
CA LYS A 200 -0.66 -8.36 -29.54
C LYS A 200 -0.56 -6.92 -30.05
N ASP A 201 -1.51 -6.51 -30.88
CA ASP A 201 -1.51 -5.21 -31.55
C ASP A 201 -2.52 -4.22 -30.91
N ALA A 202 -3.11 -4.57 -29.76
CA ALA A 202 -4.02 -3.69 -29.05
C ALA A 202 -3.31 -2.41 -28.56
N VAL A 203 -4.06 -1.31 -28.53
CA VAL A 203 -3.61 0.01 -28.09
C VAL A 203 -4.31 0.38 -26.79
N MET A 204 -3.55 0.84 -25.82
CA MET A 204 -4.06 1.39 -24.57
C MET A 204 -4.08 2.91 -24.64
N SER A 205 -5.28 3.49 -24.67
CA SER A 205 -5.47 4.93 -24.59
C SER A 205 -5.39 5.36 -23.13
N THR A 206 -4.51 6.30 -22.82
CA THR A 206 -4.22 6.74 -21.46
C THR A 206 -4.63 8.20 -21.27
N ALA A 207 -5.37 8.48 -20.20
CA ALA A 207 -5.68 9.84 -19.77
C ALA A 207 -5.20 10.03 -18.31
N PHE A 208 -4.49 11.13 -18.03
CA PHE A 208 -4.05 11.48 -16.70
C PHE A 208 -5.01 12.50 -16.08
N ALA A 209 -5.47 12.24 -14.87
CA ALA A 209 -6.39 13.09 -14.14
C ALA A 209 -6.29 12.85 -12.62
N THR A 210 -6.47 13.90 -11.82
CA THR A 210 -6.42 13.84 -10.36
C THR A 210 -7.75 14.22 -9.70
N LYS A 211 -8.43 15.25 -10.23
CA LYS A 211 -9.67 15.79 -9.63
C LYS A 211 -10.91 15.12 -10.21
N ASP A 212 -11.97 15.05 -9.43
CA ASP A 212 -13.26 14.45 -9.81
C ASP A 212 -13.77 14.91 -11.19
N SER A 213 -13.76 16.22 -11.44
CA SER A 213 -14.20 16.76 -12.73
C SER A 213 -13.28 16.38 -13.89
N GLU A 214 -11.99 16.21 -13.63
CA GLU A 214 -10.99 15.80 -14.63
C GLU A 214 -11.12 14.31 -14.95
N VAL A 215 -11.32 13.46 -13.92
CA VAL A 215 -11.50 12.01 -14.14
C VAL A 215 -12.78 11.70 -14.89
N GLU A 216 -13.88 12.44 -14.66
CA GLU A 216 -15.09 12.31 -15.46
C GLU A 216 -14.87 12.68 -16.93
N ALA A 217 -14.17 13.79 -17.17
CA ALA A 217 -13.82 14.21 -18.52
C ALA A 217 -12.89 13.20 -19.22
N ALA A 218 -11.94 12.62 -18.47
CA ALA A 218 -11.03 11.59 -18.96
C ALA A 218 -11.79 10.31 -19.36
N VAL A 219 -12.71 9.84 -18.54
CA VAL A 219 -13.57 8.68 -18.86
C VAL A 219 -14.39 8.96 -20.12
N ASN A 220 -15.04 10.12 -20.22
CA ASN A 220 -15.82 10.49 -21.40
C ASN A 220 -14.96 10.48 -22.67
N ALA A 221 -13.76 11.08 -22.63
CA ALA A 221 -12.85 11.12 -23.77
C ALA A 221 -12.40 9.73 -24.22
N LEU A 222 -12.10 8.82 -23.28
CA LEU A 222 -11.73 7.44 -23.59
C LEU A 222 -12.89 6.67 -24.24
N VAL A 223 -14.13 6.89 -23.79
CA VAL A 223 -15.34 6.32 -24.39
C VAL A 223 -15.55 6.88 -25.80
N ASP A 224 -15.36 8.18 -26.02
CA ASP A 224 -15.47 8.82 -27.32
C ASP A 224 -14.40 8.31 -28.31
N GLU A 225 -13.21 7.93 -27.84
CA GLU A 225 -12.18 7.23 -28.62
C GLU A 225 -12.56 5.78 -28.97
N GLY A 226 -13.65 5.27 -28.39
CA GLY A 226 -14.18 3.94 -28.62
C GLY A 226 -13.62 2.87 -27.69
N CYS A 227 -13.04 3.25 -26.54
CA CYS A 227 -12.69 2.30 -25.49
C CYS A 227 -13.96 1.70 -24.88
N ASP A 228 -14.04 0.38 -24.81
CA ASP A 228 -15.18 -0.36 -24.25
C ASP A 228 -14.86 -1.02 -22.90
N VAL A 229 -13.61 -0.94 -22.46
CA VAL A 229 -13.17 -1.30 -21.12
C VAL A 229 -12.19 -0.23 -20.61
N ILE A 230 -12.40 0.24 -19.39
CA ILE A 230 -11.55 1.26 -18.74
C ILE A 230 -10.94 0.71 -17.47
N ILE A 231 -9.63 0.91 -17.29
CA ILE A 231 -8.92 0.66 -16.05
C ILE A 231 -8.85 1.98 -15.26
N CYS A 232 -9.36 1.98 -14.04
CA CYS A 232 -9.41 3.15 -13.16
C CYS A 232 -8.26 3.04 -12.14
N TYR A 233 -7.12 3.70 -12.41
CA TYR A 233 -5.99 3.79 -11.49
C TYR A 233 -5.90 5.22 -10.95
N THR A 234 -6.83 5.57 -10.07
CA THR A 234 -7.01 6.94 -9.55
C THR A 234 -7.30 6.92 -8.05
N GLU A 235 -6.97 8.00 -7.36
CA GLU A 235 -7.46 8.22 -5.98
C GLU A 235 -8.98 8.39 -5.94
N SER A 236 -9.55 8.99 -6.98
CA SER A 236 -10.97 9.34 -7.03
C SER A 236 -11.85 8.12 -7.33
N ALA A 237 -12.81 7.83 -6.45
CA ALA A 237 -13.87 6.85 -6.70
C ALA A 237 -14.77 7.26 -7.87
N ARG A 238 -14.82 8.57 -8.19
CA ARG A 238 -15.65 9.12 -9.28
C ARG A 238 -15.32 8.54 -10.65
N THR A 239 -14.08 8.07 -10.86
CA THR A 239 -13.68 7.39 -12.11
C THR A 239 -14.53 6.12 -12.35
N ALA A 240 -14.62 5.26 -11.34
CA ALA A 240 -15.43 4.03 -11.40
C ALA A 240 -16.93 4.33 -11.50
N ASP A 241 -17.41 5.30 -10.72
CA ASP A 241 -18.82 5.72 -10.76
C ASP A 241 -19.20 6.25 -12.14
N ARG A 242 -18.31 7.00 -12.81
CA ARG A 242 -18.57 7.50 -14.16
C ARG A 242 -18.63 6.39 -15.20
N CYS A 243 -17.79 5.36 -15.08
CA CYS A 243 -17.88 4.18 -15.95
C CYS A 243 -19.21 3.45 -15.75
N GLU A 244 -19.66 3.29 -14.49
CA GLU A 244 -20.94 2.67 -14.17
C GLU A 244 -22.13 3.45 -14.76
N GLU A 245 -22.16 4.78 -14.62
CA GLU A 245 -23.16 5.66 -15.20
C GLU A 245 -23.27 5.55 -16.73
N LEU A 246 -22.15 5.32 -17.40
CA LEU A 246 -22.09 5.16 -18.86
C LEU A 246 -22.35 3.73 -19.32
N GLY A 247 -22.43 2.77 -18.40
CA GLY A 247 -22.54 1.33 -18.72
C GLY A 247 -21.31 0.78 -19.43
N VAL A 248 -20.14 1.42 -19.25
CA VAL A 248 -18.87 0.98 -19.80
C VAL A 248 -18.18 0.04 -18.81
N LYS A 249 -17.72 -1.12 -19.28
CA LYS A 249 -17.00 -2.07 -18.43
C LYS A 249 -15.74 -1.45 -17.86
N TYR A 250 -15.43 -1.78 -16.58
CA TYR A 250 -14.27 -1.21 -15.94
C TYR A 250 -13.61 -2.13 -14.91
N ILE A 251 -12.38 -1.76 -14.54
CA ILE A 251 -11.59 -2.37 -13.48
C ILE A 251 -11.17 -1.25 -12.53
N SER A 252 -11.42 -1.39 -11.23
CA SER A 252 -11.10 -0.38 -10.23
C SER A 252 -9.80 -0.71 -9.49
N SER A 253 -9.00 0.31 -9.15
CA SER A 253 -7.87 0.20 -8.23
C SER A 253 -8.25 0.49 -6.76
N LEU A 254 -9.52 0.74 -6.51
CA LEU A 254 -10.08 0.92 -5.17
C LEU A 254 -10.83 -0.34 -4.74
N ASP A 255 -10.89 -0.57 -3.43
CA ASP A 255 -11.69 -1.65 -2.86
C ASP A 255 -13.18 -1.38 -3.10
N CYS A 256 -13.81 -2.28 -3.82
CA CYS A 256 -15.24 -2.25 -4.12
C CYS A 256 -15.98 -3.38 -3.41
N ALA A 257 -15.37 -4.07 -2.43
CA ALA A 257 -15.97 -5.25 -1.81
C ALA A 257 -17.36 -4.96 -1.20
N ALA A 258 -17.57 -3.76 -0.67
CA ALA A 258 -18.81 -3.36 -0.02
C ALA A 258 -20.00 -3.25 -0.98
N ASP A 259 -19.76 -2.87 -2.23
CA ASP A 259 -20.81 -2.56 -3.23
C ASP A 259 -20.64 -3.29 -4.57
N ALA A 260 -19.66 -4.18 -4.69
CA ALA A 260 -19.36 -4.91 -5.92
C ALA A 260 -20.59 -5.61 -6.53
N SER A 261 -21.47 -6.13 -5.68
CA SER A 261 -22.69 -6.81 -6.13
C SER A 261 -23.76 -5.88 -6.75
N SER A 262 -23.67 -4.58 -6.52
CA SER A 262 -24.56 -3.56 -7.11
C SER A 262 -23.97 -2.87 -8.33
N ARG A 263 -22.70 -3.15 -8.67
CA ARG A 263 -21.99 -2.58 -9.82
C ARG A 263 -22.14 -3.50 -11.03
N GLU A 264 -22.92 -3.06 -12.02
CA GLU A 264 -23.29 -3.88 -13.18
C GLU A 264 -22.18 -3.94 -14.24
N SER A 265 -21.25 -2.97 -14.26
CA SER A 265 -20.18 -2.85 -15.26
C SER A 265 -18.80 -3.20 -14.72
N LEU A 266 -18.66 -3.47 -13.41
CA LEU A 266 -17.40 -3.82 -12.76
C LEU A 266 -16.94 -5.23 -13.18
N LEU A 267 -15.73 -5.36 -13.74
CA LEU A 267 -15.13 -6.65 -14.10
C LEU A 267 -14.36 -7.29 -12.94
N MET A 268 -13.58 -6.49 -12.25
CA MET A 268 -12.80 -6.83 -11.06
C MET A 268 -12.27 -5.56 -10.41
N TYR A 269 -11.72 -5.68 -9.21
CA TYR A 269 -10.93 -4.60 -8.59
C TYR A 269 -9.63 -5.16 -8.03
N PHE A 270 -8.68 -4.29 -7.81
CA PHE A 270 -7.43 -4.61 -7.13
C PHE A 270 -7.09 -3.51 -6.14
N THR A 271 -6.34 -3.85 -5.11
CA THR A 271 -6.04 -2.90 -4.02
C THR A 271 -4.58 -3.00 -3.61
N THR A 272 -4.10 -1.90 -3.04
CA THR A 272 -2.86 -1.88 -2.28
C THR A 272 -3.20 -1.61 -0.81
N THR A 273 -2.87 -2.55 0.08
CA THR A 273 -3.13 -2.41 1.51
C THR A 273 -1.85 -2.44 2.33
N TYR A 274 -1.71 -1.47 3.21
CA TYR A 274 -0.61 -1.40 4.18
C TYR A 274 -1.03 -1.82 5.58
N GLU A 275 -2.25 -2.33 5.79
CA GLU A 275 -2.79 -2.64 7.12
C GLU A 275 -1.89 -3.56 7.94
N ASN A 276 -1.50 -4.72 7.39
CA ASN A 276 -0.61 -5.66 8.07
C ASN A 276 0.80 -5.07 8.29
N PHE A 277 1.27 -4.26 7.37
CA PHE A 277 2.53 -3.54 7.52
C PHE A 277 2.43 -2.53 8.67
N LEU A 278 1.41 -1.67 8.68
CA LEU A 278 1.17 -0.68 9.74
C LEU A 278 1.02 -1.36 11.11
N LEU A 279 0.24 -2.44 11.20
CA LEU A 279 0.11 -3.21 12.43
C LEU A 279 1.46 -3.75 12.92
N SER A 280 2.32 -4.21 12.01
CA SER A 280 3.67 -4.64 12.37
C SER A 280 4.53 -3.47 12.88
N GLN A 281 4.45 -2.30 12.24
CA GLN A 281 5.16 -1.11 12.68
C GLN A 281 4.67 -0.64 14.05
N TYR A 282 3.36 -0.59 14.27
CA TYR A 282 2.77 -0.17 15.55
C TYR A 282 3.20 -1.09 16.70
N LYS A 283 3.24 -2.40 16.48
CA LYS A 283 3.77 -3.35 17.49
C LYS A 283 5.24 -3.09 17.81
N GLN A 284 6.07 -2.79 16.83
CA GLN A 284 7.48 -2.46 17.07
C GLN A 284 7.63 -1.13 17.80
N ILE A 285 6.82 -0.13 17.48
CA ILE A 285 6.78 1.17 18.14
C ILE A 285 6.37 0.99 19.61
N ALA A 286 5.26 0.29 19.88
CA ALA A 286 4.78 0.03 21.24
C ALA A 286 5.80 -0.73 22.11
N LEU A 287 6.59 -1.62 21.50
CA LEU A 287 7.65 -2.38 22.17
C LEU A 287 9.00 -1.65 22.21
N HIS A 288 9.10 -0.44 21.69
CA HIS A 288 10.36 0.32 21.54
C HIS A 288 11.47 -0.46 20.80
N THR A 289 11.10 -1.28 19.85
CA THR A 289 12.00 -2.10 19.01
C THR A 289 12.06 -1.67 17.56
N TRP A 290 11.39 -0.55 17.24
CA TRP A 290 11.33 -0.06 15.87
C TRP A 290 12.72 0.35 15.35
N VAL A 291 13.02 -0.09 14.13
CA VAL A 291 14.24 0.25 13.40
C VAL A 291 13.91 0.62 11.96
N SER A 292 14.71 1.50 11.37
CA SER A 292 14.57 1.88 9.97
C SER A 292 15.01 0.73 9.06
N GLU A 293 14.07 0.25 8.24
CA GLU A 293 14.26 -0.82 7.25
C GLU A 293 13.52 -0.48 5.95
N SER A 294 13.42 -1.44 5.04
CA SER A 294 12.64 -1.34 3.81
C SER A 294 11.64 -2.48 3.69
N TYR A 295 10.42 -2.15 3.29
CA TYR A 295 9.34 -3.08 3.00
C TYR A 295 8.90 -2.93 1.55
N THR A 296 8.65 -4.06 0.87
CA THR A 296 8.05 -4.08 -0.46
C THR A 296 6.78 -4.93 -0.44
N GLY A 297 5.66 -4.26 -0.64
CA GLY A 297 4.35 -4.88 -0.77
C GLY A 297 4.17 -5.53 -2.14
N THR A 298 3.72 -6.77 -2.16
CA THR A 298 3.53 -7.57 -3.37
C THR A 298 2.26 -8.41 -3.26
N THR A 299 1.90 -9.11 -4.33
CA THR A 299 0.86 -10.14 -4.29
C THR A 299 1.23 -11.32 -3.37
N ALA A 300 2.53 -11.59 -3.18
CA ALA A 300 3.00 -12.68 -2.34
C ALA A 300 2.76 -12.46 -0.84
N ASN A 301 2.88 -11.21 -0.37
CA ASN A 301 2.69 -10.87 1.04
C ASN A 301 1.33 -10.22 1.34
N GLY A 302 0.42 -10.20 0.36
CA GLY A 302 -0.95 -9.73 0.52
C GLY A 302 -1.08 -8.21 0.60
N CYS A 303 -0.04 -7.46 0.28
CA CYS A 303 -0.13 -6.00 0.17
C CYS A 303 -0.83 -5.58 -1.13
N VAL A 304 -0.56 -6.27 -2.23
CA VAL A 304 -1.27 -6.09 -3.50
C VAL A 304 -2.29 -7.22 -3.65
N ASN A 305 -3.56 -6.89 -3.74
CA ASN A 305 -4.65 -7.85 -3.82
C ASN A 305 -5.42 -7.71 -5.14
N ILE A 306 -5.89 -8.82 -5.66
CA ILE A 306 -6.70 -8.91 -6.86
C ILE A 306 -7.99 -9.63 -6.47
N SER A 307 -9.14 -9.01 -6.69
CA SER A 307 -10.45 -9.57 -6.36
C SER A 307 -10.78 -10.78 -7.24
N ALA A 308 -11.77 -11.54 -6.84
CA ALA A 308 -12.48 -12.42 -7.76
C ALA A 308 -13.12 -11.59 -8.89
N VAL A 309 -13.30 -12.23 -10.04
CA VAL A 309 -13.96 -11.64 -11.20
C VAL A 309 -15.45 -11.45 -10.89
N GLN A 310 -16.01 -10.31 -11.32
CA GLN A 310 -17.39 -9.95 -11.10
C GLN A 310 -18.30 -10.46 -12.24
N PRO A 311 -19.63 -10.51 -12.03
CA PRO A 311 -20.58 -11.09 -13.00
C PRO A 311 -20.60 -10.42 -14.37
N ALA A 312 -20.15 -9.17 -14.50
CA ALA A 312 -20.06 -8.45 -15.78
C ALA A 312 -18.98 -9.00 -16.74
N ALA A 313 -18.08 -9.83 -16.21
CA ALA A 313 -17.00 -10.38 -17.01
C ALA A 313 -17.46 -11.58 -17.86
N LYS A 314 -16.80 -11.75 -19.02
CA LYS A 314 -17.02 -12.91 -19.90
C LYS A 314 -16.60 -14.21 -19.20
N ASP A 315 -17.28 -15.32 -19.55
CA ASP A 315 -16.89 -16.65 -19.14
C ASP A 315 -15.40 -16.92 -19.49
N GLY A 316 -14.68 -17.60 -18.59
CA GLY A 316 -13.25 -17.88 -18.75
C GLY A 316 -12.31 -16.77 -18.21
N THR A 317 -12.83 -15.58 -17.88
CA THR A 317 -11.98 -14.50 -17.30
C THR A 317 -11.35 -14.96 -15.97
N GLN A 318 -12.10 -15.64 -15.11
CA GLN A 318 -11.58 -16.15 -13.84
C GLN A 318 -10.46 -17.18 -14.04
N ASP A 319 -10.51 -17.98 -15.10
CA ASP A 319 -9.46 -18.98 -15.39
C ASP A 319 -8.14 -18.30 -15.75
N ILE A 320 -8.19 -17.21 -16.51
CA ILE A 320 -7.01 -16.39 -16.86
C ILE A 320 -6.35 -15.86 -15.58
N ILE A 321 -7.13 -15.26 -14.69
CA ILE A 321 -6.62 -14.72 -13.43
C ILE A 321 -6.09 -15.82 -12.52
N SER A 322 -6.80 -16.93 -12.39
CA SER A 322 -6.40 -18.08 -11.57
C SER A 322 -5.09 -18.71 -12.06
N ALA A 323 -4.82 -18.69 -13.36
CA ALA A 323 -3.56 -19.18 -13.93
C ALA A 323 -2.38 -18.20 -13.73
N LEU A 324 -2.68 -16.89 -13.60
CA LEU A 324 -1.68 -15.84 -13.42
C LEU A 324 -1.26 -15.65 -11.95
N LEU A 325 -2.21 -15.68 -11.01
CA LEU A 325 -1.98 -15.38 -9.60
C LEU A 325 -0.80 -16.15 -8.97
N PRO A 326 -0.66 -17.48 -9.15
CA PRO A 326 0.50 -18.21 -8.62
C PRO A 326 1.83 -17.71 -9.17
N LYS A 327 1.86 -17.25 -10.44
CA LYS A 327 3.08 -16.74 -11.07
C LYS A 327 3.46 -15.37 -10.56
N LEU A 328 2.48 -14.52 -10.25
CA LEU A 328 2.72 -13.24 -9.59
C LEU A 328 3.25 -13.47 -8.17
N SER A 329 2.59 -14.33 -7.39
CA SER A 329 2.93 -14.56 -5.99
C SER A 329 4.30 -15.25 -5.80
N ASN A 330 4.73 -16.11 -6.72
CA ASN A 330 6.05 -16.76 -6.63
C ASN A 330 7.15 -16.02 -7.40
N GLY A 331 6.85 -14.86 -7.99
CA GLY A 331 7.80 -14.04 -8.73
C GLY A 331 8.19 -14.57 -10.10
N SER A 332 7.49 -15.58 -10.65
CA SER A 332 7.78 -16.14 -11.98
C SER A 332 7.02 -15.45 -13.12
N ALA A 333 6.14 -14.49 -12.82
CA ALA A 333 5.57 -13.59 -13.81
C ALA A 333 6.51 -12.39 -14.02
N TYR A 334 7.39 -12.51 -14.98
CA TYR A 334 8.34 -11.46 -15.34
C TYR A 334 7.65 -10.41 -16.23
N ILE A 335 7.00 -9.42 -15.61
CA ILE A 335 6.19 -8.41 -16.32
C ILE A 335 7.06 -7.54 -17.22
N PHE A 336 8.19 -7.07 -16.69
CA PHE A 336 9.14 -6.22 -17.42
C PHE A 336 10.40 -7.03 -17.77
N GLU A 337 10.32 -7.81 -18.85
CA GLU A 337 11.37 -8.71 -19.30
C GLU A 337 11.55 -8.61 -20.83
N GLY A 338 12.73 -9.00 -21.30
CA GLY A 338 13.01 -9.08 -22.73
C GLY A 338 13.24 -7.75 -23.40
N GLN A 339 12.86 -7.64 -24.67
CA GLN A 339 12.98 -6.40 -25.41
C GLN A 339 11.75 -5.52 -25.19
N LEU A 340 11.91 -4.43 -24.44
CA LEU A 340 10.90 -3.42 -24.26
C LEU A 340 11.24 -2.19 -25.12
N LYS A 341 10.27 -1.75 -25.93
CA LYS A 341 10.37 -0.55 -26.74
C LYS A 341 9.42 0.50 -26.19
N ASP A 342 9.80 1.76 -26.31
CA ASP A 342 8.91 2.87 -26.03
C ASP A 342 7.96 3.18 -27.20
N THR A 343 7.09 4.17 -26.99
CA THR A 343 6.10 4.61 -27.99
C THR A 343 6.72 5.13 -29.30
N SER A 344 8.00 5.50 -29.29
CA SER A 344 8.75 5.89 -30.51
C SER A 344 9.39 4.69 -31.21
N GLY A 345 9.31 3.49 -30.64
CA GLY A 345 9.98 2.28 -31.11
C GLY A 345 11.43 2.14 -30.66
N THR A 346 11.93 3.07 -29.84
CA THR A 346 13.28 3.00 -29.26
C THR A 346 13.34 1.88 -28.21
N VAL A 347 14.36 1.02 -28.31
CA VAL A 347 14.59 -0.04 -27.32
C VAL A 347 15.06 0.59 -26.01
N ARG A 348 14.28 0.43 -24.96
CA ARG A 348 14.58 0.94 -23.59
C ARG A 348 15.16 -0.14 -22.69
N TYR A 349 14.80 -1.39 -22.92
CA TYR A 349 15.31 -2.53 -22.18
C TYR A 349 15.52 -3.72 -23.11
N MET A 350 16.60 -4.46 -22.94
CA MET A 350 16.93 -5.62 -23.78
C MET A 350 17.77 -6.63 -22.98
N LYS A 351 17.23 -7.15 -21.89
CA LYS A 351 17.89 -8.20 -21.12
C LYS A 351 16.98 -9.42 -21.07
N ASN A 352 17.59 -10.61 -21.04
CA ASN A 352 16.84 -11.86 -20.83
C ASN A 352 16.55 -12.11 -19.33
N THR A 353 16.41 -11.03 -18.58
CA THR A 353 16.10 -11.03 -17.14
C THR A 353 15.06 -9.94 -16.87
N ALA A 354 14.26 -10.09 -15.85
CA ALA A 354 13.34 -9.04 -15.43
C ALA A 354 14.09 -7.75 -15.06
N MET A 355 13.45 -6.61 -15.28
CA MET A 355 13.94 -5.32 -14.79
C MET A 355 14.06 -5.35 -13.27
N THR A 356 15.05 -4.66 -12.75
CA THR A 356 15.18 -4.48 -11.29
C THR A 356 14.08 -3.54 -10.77
N SER A 357 13.79 -3.59 -9.48
CA SER A 357 12.84 -2.67 -8.87
C SER A 357 13.26 -1.21 -9.08
N GLU A 358 14.54 -0.90 -9.03
CA GLU A 358 15.06 0.45 -9.29
C GLU A 358 14.79 0.89 -10.73
N ASP A 359 15.04 0.03 -11.72
CA ASP A 359 14.71 0.31 -13.14
C ASP A 359 13.20 0.58 -13.31
N ILE A 360 12.34 -0.22 -12.65
CA ILE A 360 10.89 -0.08 -12.73
C ILE A 360 10.44 1.24 -12.07
N TYR A 361 10.92 1.53 -10.88
CA TYR A 361 10.52 2.73 -10.14
C TYR A 361 11.00 4.03 -10.78
N SER A 362 12.10 3.96 -11.53
CA SER A 362 12.64 5.12 -12.27
C SER A 362 12.05 5.27 -13.68
N MET A 363 11.07 4.45 -14.07
CA MET A 363 10.51 4.44 -15.42
C MET A 363 9.74 5.73 -15.74
N THR A 364 10.20 6.47 -16.75
CA THR A 364 9.59 7.75 -17.20
C THR A 364 9.11 7.70 -18.64
N TRP A 365 8.99 6.50 -19.22
CA TRP A 365 8.61 6.26 -20.60
C TRP A 365 7.49 5.21 -20.67
N TYR A 366 6.69 5.27 -21.73
CA TYR A 366 5.61 4.32 -21.95
C TYR A 366 6.03 3.27 -22.96
N VAL A 367 5.59 2.01 -22.73
CA VAL A 367 5.82 0.90 -23.67
C VAL A 367 5.07 1.12 -24.97
N GLN A 368 5.57 0.54 -26.04
CA GLN A 368 4.92 0.55 -27.36
C GLN A 368 3.48 0.03 -27.24
N GLY A 369 2.53 0.73 -27.86
CA GLY A 369 1.10 0.44 -27.76
C GLY A 369 0.37 1.26 -26.71
N VAL A 370 1.05 2.13 -25.96
CA VAL A 370 0.42 3.14 -25.11
C VAL A 370 0.31 4.45 -25.89
N THR A 371 -0.86 5.07 -25.86
CA THR A 371 -1.10 6.42 -26.39
C THR A 371 -1.67 7.29 -25.30
N VAL A 372 -1.04 8.45 -25.05
CA VAL A 372 -1.53 9.42 -24.07
C VAL A 372 -2.34 10.48 -24.77
N LEU A 373 -3.58 10.70 -24.32
CA LEU A 373 -4.47 11.73 -24.87
C LEU A 373 -3.92 13.14 -24.58
N ASP A 374 -3.81 13.98 -25.60
CA ASP A 374 -3.10 15.27 -25.51
C ASP A 374 -3.69 16.23 -24.47
N ASN A 375 -5.01 16.26 -24.32
CA ASN A 375 -5.71 17.14 -23.39
C ASN A 375 -5.65 16.68 -21.93
N PHE A 376 -5.08 15.51 -21.68
CA PHE A 376 -5.02 14.86 -20.34
C PHE A 376 -3.58 14.57 -19.90
N ARG A 377 -2.63 15.33 -20.42
CA ARG A 377 -1.24 15.37 -19.94
C ARG A 377 -1.14 16.44 -18.88
N GLN A 378 -1.19 16.02 -17.60
CA GLN A 378 -1.22 16.99 -16.50
C GLN A 378 0.18 17.21 -15.89
N PRO A 379 0.56 18.46 -15.61
CA PRO A 379 1.51 18.75 -14.55
C PRO A 379 0.80 18.66 -13.20
N ILE A 380 1.51 18.15 -12.18
CA ILE A 380 1.08 18.19 -10.78
C ILE A 380 0.75 19.62 -10.38
N THR A 381 -0.46 19.86 -9.90
CA THR A 381 -0.86 21.19 -9.43
C THR A 381 -0.98 21.14 -7.92
N ASP A 382 -0.02 21.78 -7.22
CA ASP A 382 -0.10 21.96 -5.77
C ASP A 382 -1.31 22.82 -5.40
N LEU A 383 -2.10 22.34 -4.45
CA LEU A 383 -3.14 23.15 -3.80
C LEU A 383 -2.53 23.74 -2.51
N PRO A 384 -2.54 25.06 -2.30
CA PRO A 384 -2.05 25.63 -1.07
C PRO A 384 -2.96 25.25 0.10
N THR A 385 -2.37 24.69 1.14
CA THR A 385 -3.02 24.48 2.44
C THR A 385 -2.56 25.56 3.40
N ASN A 386 -3.48 26.26 4.04
CA ASN A 386 -3.13 27.42 4.87
C ASN A 386 -3.15 27.12 6.37
N ASP A 387 -3.90 26.13 6.84
CA ASP A 387 -4.04 25.82 8.27
C ASP A 387 -4.01 24.30 8.48
N PHE A 388 -3.16 23.85 9.40
CA PHE A 388 -3.09 22.44 9.78
C PHE A 388 -4.06 22.13 10.91
N VAL A 389 -5.02 21.28 10.68
CA VAL A 389 -5.95 20.76 11.69
C VAL A 389 -5.56 19.30 11.98
N ILE A 390 -5.11 19.05 13.21
CA ILE A 390 -4.82 17.67 13.66
C ILE A 390 -6.13 17.00 14.03
N LYS A 391 -6.37 15.82 13.48
CA LYS A 391 -7.55 14.99 13.68
C LYS A 391 -7.13 13.62 14.25
N TYR A 392 -8.03 12.94 14.97
CA TYR A 392 -7.75 11.68 15.66
C TYR A 392 -8.58 10.53 15.10
#